data_7912887c4fa3ec661d2c9fc55f9b72ac
#
_entry.id   7912887c4fa3ec661d2c9fc55f9b72ac
#
_cell.length_a   1.000
_cell.length_b   1.000
_cell.length_c   1.000
_cell.angle_alpha   90.00
_cell.angle_beta   90.00
_cell.angle_gamma   90.00
#
_symmetry.space_group_name_H-M   'P 1'
#
loop_
_entity.id
_entity.type
_entity.pdbx_description
1 polymer ?
#
loop_
_entity_poly.entity_id
_entity_poly.type
_entity_poly.pdbx_seq_one_letter_code
_entity_poly.pdbx_strand_id
1 'polypeptide(L)'
;MNRKIIAVTACAAGIAHTYMAAESLIKAGKKKGYNLKVETQGSIGAENVLTEKDIEEADLVIIAADINIDLMRFSGKRLLSVKSIDAIKNPEGLIDRAYKEATVFGAKGTKVGKVTLGKTESSFVKHIMSGISYMTPMVIASGILLAIANIFAFQENELGQIVNWGFDKSTQIGFFMSKLFEVGQIGFKLMIPLFAAFVANSIADKPAIAPAMIGAYLVNDATYLETQTGGGFLGAILVAFIVGYLVKGLKKIKWPKVLQPLLAIMIIPLIATLIIMIIVTYLIGTPIANLMDGLYSGLTTLNETFAGAPFIIGAIIGAMIGFDFGGPVNKTALIFGTAVYTDTVAKFGIANANFVPQTASQAAISVAPLGIWLASILFKNKFTKDEKISASSAFGMGMVGVTEGAIPFAASNPVQMITASVAGSALAGGLVSIFGVKFYGGIGSPLGAIIGYIEQPIPFITWILSISAGILVTALYWFLEKAS
;
A
#
# COMPACT_ATOMS: atom_id res chain seq x y z
N MET A 1 24.21 35.00 -9.72
CA MET A 1 22.94 35.23 -9.01
C MET A 1 22.53 33.92 -8.35
N ASN A 2 22.45 33.90 -7.02
CA ASN A 2 22.10 32.70 -6.27
C ASN A 2 20.57 32.53 -6.35
N ARG A 3 20.06 31.76 -7.36
CA ARG A 3 18.63 31.58 -7.56
C ARG A 3 18.07 30.70 -6.45
N LYS A 4 16.99 31.15 -5.82
CA LYS A 4 16.33 30.45 -4.74
C LYS A 4 15.13 29.62 -5.29
N ILE A 5 15.19 28.33 -5.12
CA ILE A 5 14.12 27.42 -5.50
C ILE A 5 13.55 26.79 -4.24
N ILE A 6 12.25 26.71 -4.15
CA ILE A 6 11.58 25.92 -3.12
C ILE A 6 10.80 24.78 -3.77
N ALA A 7 10.68 23.67 -3.05
CA ALA A 7 9.89 22.56 -3.52
C ALA A 7 9.06 21.95 -2.40
N VAL A 8 7.95 21.30 -2.77
CA VAL A 8 7.17 20.47 -1.88
C VAL A 8 7.07 19.08 -2.48
N THR A 9 7.39 18.07 -1.69
CA THR A 9 7.25 16.67 -2.10
C THR A 9 6.22 15.96 -1.24
N ALA A 10 5.33 15.20 -1.87
CA ALA A 10 4.32 14.42 -1.17
C ALA A 10 3.89 13.22 -2.02
N CYS A 11 3.66 12.08 -1.38
CA CYS A 11 3.06 10.93 -2.05
C CYS A 11 1.94 10.32 -1.21
N ALA A 12 1.11 9.48 -1.83
CA ALA A 12 -0.04 8.89 -1.17
C ALA A 12 0.33 8.05 0.07
N ALA A 13 1.46 7.35 0.04
CA ALA A 13 1.96 6.59 1.18
C ALA A 13 2.72 7.45 2.20
N GLY A 14 3.20 8.64 1.79
CA GLY A 14 3.95 9.58 2.65
C GLY A 14 5.30 9.04 3.14
N ILE A 15 5.88 8.03 2.46
CA ILE A 15 7.10 7.34 2.90
C ILE A 15 8.19 7.48 1.83
N ALA A 16 8.54 6.41 1.14
CA ALA A 16 9.73 6.35 0.29
C ALA A 16 9.78 7.42 -0.81
N HIS A 17 8.74 7.55 -1.63
CA HIS A 17 8.74 8.48 -2.77
C HIS A 17 8.85 9.94 -2.35
N THR A 18 8.25 10.32 -1.22
CA THR A 18 8.32 11.69 -0.69
C THR A 18 9.76 12.07 -0.38
N TYR A 19 10.46 11.22 0.37
CA TYR A 19 11.83 11.47 0.79
C TYR A 19 12.83 11.32 -0.36
N MET A 20 12.66 10.32 -1.24
CA MET A 20 13.51 10.14 -2.42
C MET A 20 13.40 11.33 -3.39
N ALA A 21 12.20 11.84 -3.63
CA ALA A 21 11.99 13.02 -4.46
C ALA A 21 12.66 14.26 -3.86
N ALA A 22 12.53 14.46 -2.55
CA ALA A 22 13.18 15.57 -1.85
C ALA A 22 14.70 15.49 -1.94
N GLU A 23 15.27 14.32 -1.63
CA GLU A 23 16.73 14.12 -1.68
C GLU A 23 17.28 14.29 -3.11
N SER A 24 16.59 13.77 -4.12
CA SER A 24 16.97 13.90 -5.52
C SER A 24 16.97 15.37 -5.97
N LEU A 25 15.94 16.14 -5.59
CA LEU A 25 15.86 17.58 -5.89
C LEU A 25 16.96 18.36 -5.19
N ILE A 26 17.24 18.08 -3.90
CA ILE A 26 18.31 18.75 -3.14
C ILE A 26 19.68 18.49 -3.79
N LYS A 27 19.98 17.23 -4.15
CA LYS A 27 21.23 16.86 -4.82
C LYS A 27 21.37 17.56 -6.17
N ALA A 28 20.31 17.56 -6.98
CA ALA A 28 20.31 18.22 -8.28
C ALA A 28 20.44 19.75 -8.18
N GLY A 29 19.77 20.38 -7.22
CA GLY A 29 19.90 21.81 -6.93
C GLY A 29 21.33 22.18 -6.55
N LYS A 30 21.94 21.42 -5.64
CA LYS A 30 23.33 21.60 -5.22
C LYS A 30 24.30 21.44 -6.40
N LYS A 31 24.13 20.42 -7.25
CA LYS A 31 24.95 20.19 -8.44
C LYS A 31 24.88 21.35 -9.44
N LYS A 32 23.71 21.98 -9.58
CA LYS A 32 23.48 23.12 -10.46
C LYS A 32 23.78 24.49 -9.81
N GLY A 33 24.25 24.53 -8.57
CA GLY A 33 24.58 25.76 -7.84
C GLY A 33 23.36 26.59 -7.42
N TYR A 34 22.18 25.95 -7.28
CA TYR A 34 20.96 26.58 -6.79
C TYR A 34 20.79 26.38 -5.28
N ASN A 35 20.26 27.38 -4.59
CA ASN A 35 19.80 27.24 -3.21
C ASN A 35 18.36 26.65 -3.26
N LEU A 36 18.27 25.34 -3.04
CA LEU A 36 17.00 24.61 -3.14
C LEU A 36 16.61 24.05 -1.77
N LYS A 37 15.46 24.53 -1.24
CA LYS A 37 14.86 24.05 0.02
C LYS A 37 13.63 23.22 -0.30
N VAL A 38 13.51 22.04 0.33
CA VAL A 38 12.39 21.10 0.09
C VAL A 38 11.64 20.83 1.36
N GLU A 39 10.34 21.08 1.34
CA GLU A 39 9.39 20.62 2.34
C GLU A 39 8.91 19.22 1.96
N THR A 40 8.97 18.28 2.89
CA THR A 40 8.43 16.92 2.71
C THR A 40 7.14 16.77 3.48
N GLN A 41 6.07 16.35 2.81
CA GLN A 41 4.79 16.01 3.46
C GLN A 41 4.67 14.49 3.48
N GLY A 42 5.22 13.90 4.53
CA GLY A 42 5.28 12.46 4.74
C GLY A 42 4.18 11.94 5.68
N SER A 43 4.21 10.64 5.95
CA SER A 43 3.27 9.97 6.87
C SER A 43 3.38 10.43 8.31
N ILE A 44 4.54 10.96 8.72
CA ILE A 44 4.79 11.50 10.06
C ILE A 44 4.50 13.01 10.16
N GLY A 45 3.99 13.62 9.08
CA GLY A 45 3.70 15.05 9.00
C GLY A 45 4.59 15.80 8.03
N ALA A 46 4.55 17.13 8.12
CA ALA A 46 5.39 18.01 7.29
C ALA A 46 6.74 18.27 7.97
N GLU A 47 7.83 18.00 7.26
CA GLU A 47 9.19 18.29 7.69
C GLU A 47 9.81 19.38 6.82
N ASN A 48 10.77 20.12 7.36
CA ASN A 48 11.42 21.26 6.71
C ASN A 48 10.41 22.27 6.14
N VAL A 49 9.36 22.56 6.90
CA VAL A 49 8.27 23.43 6.48
C VAL A 49 8.78 24.74 5.94
N LEU A 50 8.26 25.13 4.78
CA LEU A 50 8.59 26.40 4.14
C LEU A 50 7.95 27.57 4.89
N THR A 51 8.77 28.49 5.34
CA THR A 51 8.31 29.72 5.99
C THR A 51 7.77 30.72 4.96
N GLU A 52 7.00 31.71 5.39
CA GLU A 52 6.56 32.81 4.52
C GLU A 52 7.75 33.50 3.85
N LYS A 53 8.84 33.70 4.59
CA LYS A 53 10.09 34.27 4.06
C LYS A 53 10.72 33.39 2.98
N ASP A 54 10.74 32.06 3.14
CA ASP A 54 11.22 31.14 2.10
C ASP A 54 10.40 31.28 0.82
N ILE A 55 9.07 31.43 0.97
CA ILE A 55 8.15 31.57 -0.16
C ILE A 55 8.32 32.95 -0.82
N GLU A 56 8.43 34.02 -0.05
CA GLU A 56 8.63 35.39 -0.58
C GLU A 56 9.92 35.51 -1.36
N GLU A 57 11.02 34.95 -0.87
CA GLU A 57 12.32 35.01 -1.49
C GLU A 57 12.52 34.02 -2.67
N ALA A 58 11.59 33.10 -2.86
CA ALA A 58 11.71 32.10 -3.92
C ALA A 58 11.44 32.66 -5.30
N ASP A 59 12.32 32.36 -6.26
CA ASP A 59 12.14 32.63 -7.69
C ASP A 59 11.22 31.63 -8.38
N LEU A 60 11.17 30.38 -7.85
CA LEU A 60 10.50 29.27 -8.48
C LEU A 60 10.01 28.27 -7.42
N VAL A 61 8.82 27.72 -7.63
CA VAL A 61 8.20 26.69 -6.81
C VAL A 61 8.04 25.42 -7.63
N ILE A 62 8.52 24.29 -7.11
CA ILE A 62 8.30 22.95 -7.69
C ILE A 62 7.42 22.14 -6.75
N ILE A 63 6.27 21.70 -7.21
CA ILE A 63 5.40 20.79 -6.49
C ILE A 63 5.55 19.41 -7.10
N ALA A 64 6.25 18.51 -6.42
CA ALA A 64 6.44 17.12 -6.82
C ALA A 64 5.56 16.21 -5.95
N ALA A 65 4.26 16.13 -6.28
CA ALA A 65 3.27 15.51 -5.41
C ALA A 65 2.28 14.62 -6.15
N ASP A 66 1.90 13.52 -5.50
CA ASP A 66 0.88 12.57 -5.98
C ASP A 66 -0.45 12.75 -5.25
N ILE A 67 -0.50 13.63 -4.24
CA ILE A 67 -1.69 14.03 -3.47
C ILE A 67 -1.96 15.52 -3.62
N ASN A 68 -3.16 15.94 -3.22
CA ASN A 68 -3.51 17.37 -3.23
C ASN A 68 -2.75 18.10 -2.11
N ILE A 69 -2.05 19.16 -2.49
CA ILE A 69 -1.35 20.08 -1.57
C ILE A 69 -2.09 21.40 -1.58
N ASP A 70 -2.11 22.09 -0.44
CA ASP A 70 -2.60 23.47 -0.39
C ASP A 70 -1.62 24.39 -1.11
N LEU A 71 -2.04 24.83 -2.30
CA LEU A 71 -1.26 25.73 -3.15
C LEU A 71 -1.51 27.20 -2.86
N MET A 72 -2.52 27.54 -2.04
CA MET A 72 -2.91 28.95 -1.83
C MET A 72 -1.77 29.78 -1.24
N ARG A 73 -0.91 29.17 -0.42
CA ARG A 73 0.28 29.81 0.16
C ARG A 73 1.35 30.22 -0.87
N PHE A 74 1.28 29.68 -2.11
CA PHE A 74 2.18 30.03 -3.21
C PHE A 74 1.56 31.00 -4.22
N SER A 75 0.47 31.68 -3.87
CA SER A 75 -0.17 32.65 -4.74
C SER A 75 0.80 33.72 -5.19
N GLY A 76 0.80 34.07 -6.49
CA GLY A 76 1.71 35.04 -7.09
C GLY A 76 3.11 34.50 -7.45
N LYS A 77 3.44 33.26 -7.11
CA LYS A 77 4.73 32.64 -7.44
C LYS A 77 4.67 31.85 -8.75
N ARG A 78 5.81 31.76 -9.44
CA ARG A 78 5.97 30.85 -10.59
C ARG A 78 6.03 29.42 -10.07
N LEU A 79 5.09 28.58 -10.50
CA LEU A 79 4.90 27.23 -9.99
C LEU A 79 4.83 26.22 -11.13
N LEU A 80 5.55 25.11 -10.98
CA LEU A 80 5.41 23.90 -11.79
C LEU A 80 4.97 22.75 -10.88
N SER A 81 3.90 22.07 -11.23
CA SER A 81 3.43 20.88 -10.52
C SER A 81 3.63 19.63 -11.38
N VAL A 82 4.24 18.62 -10.77
CA VAL A 82 4.58 17.31 -11.38
C VAL A 82 4.32 16.19 -10.39
N LYS A 83 4.42 14.94 -10.83
CA LYS A 83 4.38 13.77 -9.93
C LYS A 83 5.70 13.64 -9.14
N SER A 84 5.64 13.01 -7.97
CA SER A 84 6.83 12.72 -7.16
C SER A 84 7.87 11.91 -7.92
N ILE A 85 7.43 10.99 -8.78
CA ILE A 85 8.29 10.14 -9.61
C ILE A 85 9.12 10.93 -10.64
N ASP A 86 8.62 12.07 -11.14
CA ASP A 86 9.35 12.90 -12.09
C ASP A 86 10.57 13.56 -11.42
N ALA A 87 10.45 13.95 -10.15
CA ALA A 87 11.53 14.46 -9.35
C ALA A 87 12.59 13.40 -9.00
N ILE A 88 12.20 12.12 -8.97
CA ILE A 88 13.13 11.01 -8.74
C ILE A 88 13.86 10.65 -10.04
N LYS A 89 13.12 10.52 -11.16
CA LYS A 89 13.67 10.04 -12.44
C LYS A 89 14.65 11.00 -13.10
N ASN A 90 14.33 12.28 -13.12
CA ASN A 90 15.14 13.29 -13.79
C ASN A 90 15.08 14.63 -13.05
N PRO A 91 15.67 14.73 -11.85
CA PRO A 91 15.60 15.94 -11.04
C PRO A 91 16.28 17.15 -11.70
N GLU A 92 17.40 16.96 -12.41
CA GLU A 92 18.11 18.05 -13.10
C GLU A 92 17.30 18.60 -14.26
N GLY A 93 16.75 17.71 -15.11
CA GLY A 93 15.88 18.10 -16.22
C GLY A 93 14.54 18.69 -15.72
N LEU A 94 14.05 18.27 -14.56
CA LEU A 94 12.87 18.86 -13.94
C LEU A 94 13.11 20.30 -13.51
N ILE A 95 14.27 20.61 -12.92
CA ILE A 95 14.62 21.98 -12.55
C ILE A 95 14.69 22.87 -13.81
N ASP A 96 15.31 22.39 -14.91
CA ASP A 96 15.40 23.13 -16.16
C ASP A 96 14.02 23.36 -16.79
N ARG A 97 13.18 22.31 -16.78
CA ARG A 97 11.80 22.38 -17.24
C ARG A 97 10.97 23.37 -16.40
N ALA A 98 11.19 23.38 -15.09
CA ALA A 98 10.48 24.30 -14.20
C ALA A 98 10.81 25.77 -14.51
N TYR A 99 12.05 26.11 -14.87
CA TYR A 99 12.38 27.44 -15.33
C TYR A 99 11.72 27.85 -16.64
N LYS A 100 11.46 26.91 -17.54
CA LYS A 100 10.82 27.16 -18.83
C LYS A 100 9.29 27.19 -18.76
N GLU A 101 8.70 26.25 -18.02
CA GLU A 101 7.28 25.95 -18.07
C GLU A 101 6.48 26.50 -16.88
N ALA A 102 7.13 26.90 -15.77
CA ALA A 102 6.41 27.39 -14.59
C ALA A 102 5.61 28.65 -14.89
N THR A 103 4.35 28.64 -14.50
CA THR A 103 3.39 29.74 -14.66
C THR A 103 3.09 30.40 -13.30
N VAL A 104 2.71 31.69 -13.31
CA VAL A 104 2.35 32.41 -12.09
C VAL A 104 1.02 31.88 -11.55
N PHE A 105 1.03 31.33 -10.35
CA PHE A 105 -0.15 30.80 -9.70
C PHE A 105 -1.01 31.93 -9.11
N GLY A 106 -2.32 31.96 -9.42
CA GLY A 106 -3.27 32.93 -8.85
C GLY A 106 -3.37 34.27 -9.59
N ALA A 107 -2.74 34.48 -10.75
CA ALA A 107 -2.93 35.66 -11.57
C ALA A 107 -4.37 35.74 -12.10
N LYS A 108 -5.04 36.93 -11.98
CA LYS A 108 -6.39 37.18 -12.50
C LYS A 108 -6.42 36.88 -14.02
N GLY A 109 -7.22 35.91 -14.43
CA GLY A 109 -7.43 35.54 -15.84
C GLY A 109 -6.71 34.28 -16.30
N THR A 110 -5.80 33.74 -15.55
CA THR A 110 -5.32 32.38 -15.78
C THR A 110 -6.40 31.41 -15.24
N LYS A 111 -7.15 30.78 -16.15
CA LYS A 111 -7.79 29.50 -15.78
C LYS A 111 -6.70 28.72 -15.10
N VAL A 112 -6.90 28.37 -13.83
CA VAL A 112 -6.06 27.40 -13.13
C VAL A 112 -5.95 26.25 -14.11
N GLY A 113 -4.85 26.22 -14.87
CA GLY A 113 -4.62 25.12 -15.79
C GLY A 113 -4.75 23.90 -14.91
N LYS A 114 -5.75 23.06 -15.21
CA LYS A 114 -5.80 21.74 -14.60
C LYS A 114 -4.39 21.26 -14.66
N VAL A 115 -3.73 21.19 -13.50
CA VAL A 115 -2.41 20.60 -13.38
C VAL A 115 -2.55 19.27 -14.12
N THR A 116 -2.01 19.21 -15.31
CA THR A 116 -1.96 17.98 -16.08
C THR A 116 -0.93 17.12 -15.37
N LEU A 117 -1.38 16.53 -14.25
CA LEU A 117 -0.77 15.34 -13.68
C LEU A 117 -0.69 14.38 -14.86
N GLY A 118 0.51 14.09 -15.32
CA GLY A 118 0.76 13.32 -16.52
C GLY A 118 -0.13 12.08 -16.60
N LYS A 119 -0.59 11.73 -17.79
CA LYS A 119 -1.59 10.71 -18.17
C LYS A 119 -2.46 10.25 -16.99
N THR A 120 -3.65 10.76 -16.92
CA THR A 120 -4.66 10.62 -15.87
C THR A 120 -4.76 9.17 -15.41
N GLU A 121 -4.20 8.85 -14.25
CA GLU A 121 -4.71 7.69 -13.50
C GLU A 121 -6.22 7.87 -13.41
N SER A 122 -6.98 6.81 -13.67
CA SER A 122 -8.43 6.91 -13.60
C SER A 122 -8.78 7.45 -12.21
N SER A 123 -9.75 8.34 -12.14
CA SER A 123 -10.22 8.92 -10.85
C SER A 123 -10.51 7.83 -9.81
N PHE A 124 -10.91 6.65 -10.28
CA PHE A 124 -11.15 5.45 -9.50
C PHE A 124 -9.89 4.99 -8.75
N VAL A 125 -8.77 4.79 -9.46
CA VAL A 125 -7.50 4.35 -8.85
C VAL A 125 -7.01 5.35 -7.81
N LYS A 126 -7.10 6.65 -8.11
CA LYS A 126 -6.71 7.71 -7.16
C LYS A 126 -7.48 7.62 -5.84
N HIS A 127 -8.78 7.37 -5.89
CA HIS A 127 -9.61 7.26 -4.69
C HIS A 127 -9.27 6.00 -3.89
N ILE A 128 -9.09 4.86 -4.56
CA ILE A 128 -8.64 3.61 -3.91
C ILE A 128 -7.29 3.79 -3.23
N MET A 129 -6.32 4.42 -3.92
CA MET A 129 -4.99 4.67 -3.35
C MET A 129 -5.04 5.55 -2.10
N SER A 130 -5.97 6.50 -2.02
CA SER A 130 -6.20 7.28 -0.80
C SER A 130 -6.60 6.38 0.37
N GLY A 131 -7.59 5.49 0.17
CA GLY A 131 -8.02 4.55 1.21
C GLY A 131 -6.89 3.62 1.67
N ILE A 132 -6.12 3.07 0.73
CA ILE A 132 -4.97 2.20 1.00
C ILE A 132 -3.93 2.91 1.88
N SER A 133 -3.61 4.16 1.57
CA SER A 133 -2.59 4.94 2.30
C SER A 133 -2.94 5.10 3.79
N TYR A 134 -4.20 5.37 4.09
CA TYR A 134 -4.65 5.51 5.47
C TYR A 134 -4.82 4.18 6.20
N MET A 135 -5.13 3.10 5.49
CA MET A 135 -5.24 1.76 6.04
C MET A 135 -3.87 1.14 6.36
N THR A 136 -2.84 1.42 5.56
CA THR A 136 -1.52 0.78 5.65
C THR A 136 -0.89 0.81 7.05
N PRO A 137 -0.84 1.94 7.79
CA PRO A 137 -0.28 1.96 9.15
C PRO A 137 -1.01 1.03 10.11
N MET A 138 -2.34 0.92 9.99
CA MET A 138 -3.15 0.02 10.83
C MET A 138 -2.83 -1.44 10.52
N VAL A 139 -2.73 -1.81 9.24
CA VAL A 139 -2.34 -3.16 8.81
C VAL A 139 -0.97 -3.54 9.37
N ILE A 140 0.02 -2.64 9.26
CA ILE A 140 1.37 -2.86 9.76
C ILE A 140 1.37 -3.04 11.28
N ALA A 141 0.76 -2.12 12.01
CA ALA A 141 0.71 -2.19 13.48
C ALA A 141 0.01 -3.47 13.94
N SER A 142 -1.15 -3.81 13.38
CA SER A 142 -1.90 -5.02 13.71
C SER A 142 -1.12 -6.28 13.39
N GLY A 143 -0.45 -6.33 12.23
CA GLY A 143 0.39 -7.44 11.81
C GLY A 143 1.56 -7.68 12.79
N ILE A 144 2.24 -6.61 13.22
CA ILE A 144 3.33 -6.71 14.21
C ILE A 144 2.81 -7.24 15.54
N LEU A 145 1.66 -6.76 16.03
CA LEU A 145 1.06 -7.23 17.29
C LEU A 145 0.71 -8.73 17.20
N LEU A 146 0.10 -9.16 16.11
CA LEU A 146 -0.19 -10.59 15.87
C LEU A 146 1.08 -11.43 15.82
N ALA A 147 2.12 -10.93 15.17
CA ALA A 147 3.38 -11.66 15.05
C ALA A 147 4.07 -11.85 16.39
N ILE A 148 4.17 -10.78 17.20
CA ILE A 148 4.74 -10.87 18.55
C ILE A 148 3.93 -11.87 19.39
N ALA A 149 2.61 -11.81 19.32
CA ALA A 149 1.75 -12.76 20.04
C ALA A 149 1.98 -14.20 19.56
N ASN A 150 2.07 -14.42 18.26
CA ASN A 150 2.22 -15.75 17.68
C ASN A 150 3.52 -16.47 18.10
N ILE A 151 4.60 -15.74 18.43
CA ILE A 151 5.83 -16.34 18.98
C ILE A 151 5.52 -17.19 20.23
N PHE A 152 4.51 -16.82 20.98
CA PHE A 152 4.10 -17.46 22.23
C PHE A 152 2.85 -18.35 22.06
N ALA A 153 2.34 -18.50 20.84
CA ALA A 153 1.13 -19.27 20.57
C ALA A 153 1.41 -20.72 20.21
N PHE A 154 2.65 -21.06 19.87
CA PHE A 154 3.02 -22.42 19.49
C PHE A 154 3.37 -23.24 20.75
N GLN A 155 2.59 -24.28 20.98
CA GLN A 155 2.84 -25.23 22.06
C GLN A 155 3.57 -26.44 21.47
N GLU A 156 4.77 -26.70 21.99
CA GLU A 156 5.60 -27.82 21.59
C GLU A 156 5.45 -28.98 22.59
N ASN A 157 5.53 -30.23 22.09
CA ASN A 157 5.68 -31.39 22.94
C ASN A 157 7.14 -31.56 23.40
N GLU A 158 7.42 -32.59 24.22
CA GLU A 158 8.78 -32.89 24.71
C GLU A 158 9.81 -33.17 23.59
N LEU A 159 9.35 -33.43 22.36
CA LEU A 159 10.17 -33.67 21.18
C LEU A 159 10.37 -32.40 20.33
N GLY A 160 9.91 -31.24 20.78
CA GLY A 160 10.00 -29.97 20.04
C GLY A 160 9.05 -29.89 18.83
N GLN A 161 8.01 -30.73 18.79
CA GLN A 161 7.01 -30.68 17.72
C GLN A 161 5.84 -29.81 18.15
N ILE A 162 5.37 -28.92 17.25
CA ILE A 162 4.20 -28.10 17.49
C ILE A 162 2.96 -28.97 17.50
N VAL A 163 2.37 -29.15 18.68
CA VAL A 163 1.18 -30.01 18.88
C VAL A 163 -0.11 -29.21 18.92
N ASN A 164 -0.04 -27.93 19.27
CA ASN A 164 -1.23 -27.10 19.38
C ASN A 164 -0.90 -25.63 19.12
N TRP A 165 -1.91 -24.89 18.67
CA TRP A 165 -1.87 -23.44 18.57
C TRP A 165 -2.84 -22.83 19.59
N GLY A 166 -2.35 -21.99 20.45
CA GLY A 166 -3.14 -21.31 21.48
C GLY A 166 -2.27 -20.73 22.57
N PHE A 167 -2.86 -19.84 23.37
CA PHE A 167 -2.17 -19.17 24.47
C PHE A 167 -2.47 -19.89 25.78
N ASP A 168 -1.46 -20.19 26.55
CA ASP A 168 -1.64 -20.64 27.95
C ASP A 168 -2.04 -19.45 28.82
N LYS A 169 -3.35 -19.22 28.93
CA LYS A 169 -3.91 -18.12 29.73
C LYS A 169 -3.75 -18.29 31.25
N SER A 170 -3.23 -19.42 31.71
CA SER A 170 -2.90 -19.63 33.15
C SER A 170 -1.64 -18.88 33.55
N THR A 171 -0.76 -18.59 32.61
CA THR A 171 0.46 -17.79 32.83
C THR A 171 0.19 -16.30 32.53
N GLN A 172 0.89 -15.41 33.25
CA GLN A 172 0.76 -13.97 33.01
C GLN A 172 1.20 -13.58 31.57
N ILE A 173 2.27 -14.21 31.07
CA ILE A 173 2.78 -13.96 29.73
C ILE A 173 1.78 -14.46 28.69
N GLY A 174 1.27 -15.67 28.81
CA GLY A 174 0.30 -16.23 27.88
C GLY A 174 -1.03 -15.45 27.86
N PHE A 175 -1.49 -15.00 29.02
CA PHE A 175 -2.65 -14.10 29.11
C PHE A 175 -2.39 -12.77 28.38
N PHE A 176 -1.24 -12.11 28.63
CA PHE A 176 -0.89 -10.85 27.97
C PHE A 176 -0.77 -11.04 26.44
N MET A 177 -0.13 -12.11 26.00
CA MET A 177 0.02 -12.41 24.56
C MET A 177 -1.32 -12.70 23.91
N SER A 178 -2.25 -13.39 24.61
CA SER A 178 -3.61 -13.56 24.08
C SER A 178 -4.33 -12.23 23.90
N LYS A 179 -4.15 -11.28 24.80
CA LYS A 179 -4.72 -9.92 24.67
C LYS A 179 -4.06 -9.12 23.55
N LEU A 180 -2.75 -9.26 23.38
CA LEU A 180 -2.02 -8.65 22.28
C LEU A 180 -2.53 -9.15 20.94
N PHE A 181 -2.80 -10.45 20.81
CA PHE A 181 -3.38 -11.07 19.65
C PHE A 181 -4.78 -10.53 19.36
N GLU A 182 -5.66 -10.44 20.37
CA GLU A 182 -6.99 -9.86 20.23
C GLU A 182 -6.93 -8.41 19.72
N VAL A 183 -6.01 -7.58 20.23
CA VAL A 183 -5.82 -6.20 19.75
C VAL A 183 -5.38 -6.18 18.29
N GLY A 184 -4.46 -7.05 17.88
CA GLY A 184 -4.06 -7.18 16.49
C GLY A 184 -5.23 -7.54 15.57
N GLN A 185 -6.08 -8.48 15.99
CA GLN A 185 -7.28 -8.86 15.24
C GLN A 185 -8.30 -7.72 15.13
N ILE A 186 -8.49 -6.94 16.20
CA ILE A 186 -9.36 -5.74 16.16
C ILE A 186 -8.87 -4.75 15.10
N GLY A 187 -7.56 -4.52 15.04
CA GLY A 187 -7.00 -3.66 14.00
C GLY A 187 -7.27 -4.15 12.58
N PHE A 188 -7.18 -5.45 12.33
CA PHE A 188 -7.57 -6.02 11.04
C PHE A 188 -9.07 -5.87 10.74
N LYS A 189 -9.95 -6.05 11.72
CA LYS A 189 -11.39 -5.80 11.54
C LYS A 189 -11.71 -4.36 11.19
N LEU A 190 -10.97 -3.40 11.78
CA LEU A 190 -11.18 -1.97 11.55
C LEU A 190 -10.55 -1.46 10.25
N MET A 191 -9.58 -2.19 9.66
CA MET A 191 -8.88 -1.70 8.45
C MET A 191 -9.80 -1.52 7.25
N ILE A 192 -10.78 -2.41 7.04
CA ILE A 192 -11.71 -2.35 5.92
C ILE A 192 -12.67 -1.16 6.04
N PRO A 193 -13.34 -0.91 7.17
CA PRO A 193 -14.09 0.31 7.41
C PRO A 193 -13.26 1.59 7.26
N LEU A 194 -12.02 1.59 7.77
CA LEU A 194 -11.11 2.73 7.65
C LEU A 194 -10.75 3.00 6.18
N PHE A 195 -10.44 1.97 5.41
CA PHE A 195 -10.22 2.07 3.98
C PHE A 195 -11.39 2.75 3.27
N ALA A 196 -12.62 2.26 3.48
CA ALA A 196 -13.81 2.81 2.86
C ALA A 196 -14.05 4.28 3.23
N ALA A 197 -13.83 4.63 4.50
CA ALA A 197 -13.93 5.99 5.01
C ALA A 197 -13.04 6.96 4.22
N PHE A 198 -11.78 6.59 3.97
CA PHE A 198 -10.83 7.48 3.29
C PHE A 198 -10.93 7.44 1.77
N VAL A 199 -11.43 6.37 1.17
CA VAL A 199 -11.88 6.38 -0.23
C VAL A 199 -13.00 7.39 -0.41
N ALA A 200 -14.05 7.33 0.41
CA ALA A 200 -15.19 8.26 0.34
C ALA A 200 -14.79 9.70 0.67
N ASN A 201 -13.90 9.90 1.64
CA ASN A 201 -13.32 11.21 1.96
C ASN A 201 -12.61 11.83 0.75
N SER A 202 -11.87 11.03 -0.02
CA SER A 202 -11.17 11.53 -1.22
C SER A 202 -12.13 11.96 -2.35
N ILE A 203 -13.41 11.51 -2.31
CA ILE A 203 -14.46 11.84 -3.29
C ILE A 203 -15.26 13.05 -2.84
N ALA A 204 -15.62 13.13 -1.55
CA ALA A 204 -16.61 14.08 -1.03
C ALA A 204 -16.26 14.70 0.33
N ASP A 205 -14.99 14.68 0.74
CA ASP A 205 -14.45 15.26 1.97
C ASP A 205 -15.05 14.66 3.27
N LYS A 206 -14.76 15.31 4.40
CA LYS A 206 -15.09 14.86 5.76
C LYS A 206 -16.51 14.31 5.99
N PRO A 207 -17.59 14.90 5.43
CA PRO A 207 -18.95 14.39 5.67
C PRO A 207 -19.18 12.96 5.18
N ALA A 208 -18.33 12.43 4.28
CA ALA A 208 -18.46 11.09 3.76
C ALA A 208 -17.79 10.01 4.64
N ILE A 209 -16.92 10.40 5.59
CA ILE A 209 -16.13 9.47 6.41
C ILE A 209 -17.04 8.54 7.21
N ALA A 210 -17.88 9.09 8.09
CA ALA A 210 -18.71 8.31 8.99
C ALA A 210 -19.71 7.38 8.26
N PRO A 211 -20.47 7.85 7.26
CA PRO A 211 -21.37 6.98 6.50
C PRO A 211 -20.65 5.83 5.79
N ALA A 212 -19.49 6.09 5.18
CA ALA A 212 -18.73 5.05 4.50
C ALA A 212 -18.14 4.03 5.47
N MET A 213 -17.64 4.48 6.62
CA MET A 213 -17.12 3.61 7.66
C MET A 213 -18.20 2.67 8.21
N ILE A 214 -19.37 3.24 8.54
CA ILE A 214 -20.51 2.49 9.04
C ILE A 214 -21.02 1.51 7.98
N GLY A 215 -21.25 1.98 6.75
CA GLY A 215 -21.74 1.13 5.67
C GLY A 215 -20.77 0.00 5.31
N ALA A 216 -19.46 0.25 5.36
CA ALA A 216 -18.45 -0.79 5.15
C ALA A 216 -18.39 -1.78 6.31
N TYR A 217 -18.63 -1.36 7.53
CA TYR A 217 -18.79 -2.27 8.66
C TYR A 217 -20.03 -3.16 8.48
N LEU A 218 -21.19 -2.57 8.16
CA LEU A 218 -22.43 -3.31 7.94
C LEU A 218 -22.33 -4.35 6.82
N VAL A 219 -21.73 -3.98 5.68
CA VAL A 219 -21.58 -4.92 4.55
C VAL A 219 -20.62 -6.07 4.86
N ASN A 220 -19.77 -5.92 5.88
CA ASN A 220 -18.83 -6.95 6.33
C ASN A 220 -19.34 -7.76 7.53
N ASP A 221 -20.42 -7.36 8.15
CA ASP A 221 -20.98 -8.07 9.28
C ASP A 221 -21.96 -9.16 8.80
N ALA A 222 -21.47 -10.41 8.77
CA ALA A 222 -22.26 -11.57 8.36
C ALA A 222 -23.50 -11.78 9.23
N THR A 223 -23.43 -11.41 10.53
CA THR A 223 -24.56 -11.50 11.45
C THR A 223 -25.65 -10.50 11.08
N TYR A 224 -25.25 -9.27 10.75
CA TYR A 224 -26.17 -8.22 10.31
C TYR A 224 -26.85 -8.56 8.96
N LEU A 225 -26.10 -9.17 8.04
CA LEU A 225 -26.59 -9.56 6.72
C LEU A 225 -27.38 -10.89 6.72
N GLU A 226 -27.35 -11.62 7.82
CA GLU A 226 -27.91 -12.99 7.91
C GLU A 226 -27.32 -13.93 6.86
N THR A 227 -26.01 -13.80 6.59
CA THR A 227 -25.25 -14.56 5.58
C THR A 227 -24.14 -15.38 6.24
N GLN A 228 -23.51 -16.28 5.48
CA GLN A 228 -22.39 -17.06 6.00
C GLN A 228 -21.08 -16.23 6.05
N THR A 229 -20.91 -15.30 5.12
CA THR A 229 -19.76 -14.39 5.05
C THR A 229 -20.22 -12.95 4.91
N GLY A 230 -19.35 -11.98 5.26
CA GLY A 230 -19.56 -10.60 4.88
C GLY A 230 -19.15 -10.33 3.44
N GLY A 231 -19.43 -9.11 2.95
CA GLY A 231 -19.08 -8.66 1.59
C GLY A 231 -17.59 -8.41 1.35
N GLY A 232 -16.75 -8.58 2.37
CA GLY A 232 -15.30 -8.45 2.29
C GLY A 232 -14.85 -7.08 1.81
N PHE A 233 -13.64 -7.05 1.29
CA PHE A 233 -13.04 -5.82 0.76
C PHE A 233 -13.78 -5.29 -0.48
N LEU A 234 -14.36 -6.18 -1.28
CA LEU A 234 -15.14 -5.82 -2.47
C LEU A 234 -16.41 -5.03 -2.09
N GLY A 235 -17.13 -5.50 -1.06
CA GLY A 235 -18.28 -4.78 -0.51
C GLY A 235 -17.92 -3.40 0.03
N ALA A 236 -16.79 -3.30 0.72
CA ALA A 236 -16.29 -2.03 1.25
C ALA A 236 -15.93 -1.03 0.14
N ILE A 237 -15.30 -1.48 -0.96
CA ILE A 237 -15.03 -0.63 -2.13
C ILE A 237 -16.35 -0.09 -2.68
N LEU A 238 -17.33 -0.94 -2.91
CA LEU A 238 -18.62 -0.54 -3.47
C LEU A 238 -19.32 0.48 -2.56
N VAL A 239 -19.40 0.22 -1.26
CA VAL A 239 -19.95 1.14 -0.26
C VAL A 239 -19.23 2.49 -0.28
N ALA A 240 -17.89 2.48 -0.32
CA ALA A 240 -17.10 3.70 -0.32
C ALA A 240 -17.40 4.61 -1.51
N PHE A 241 -17.52 4.04 -2.71
CA PHE A 241 -17.89 4.79 -3.91
C PHE A 241 -19.35 5.26 -3.88
N ILE A 242 -20.30 4.41 -3.48
CA ILE A 242 -21.71 4.79 -3.34
C ILE A 242 -21.84 5.98 -2.39
N VAL A 243 -21.25 5.88 -1.19
CA VAL A 243 -21.32 6.95 -0.18
C VAL A 243 -20.59 8.20 -0.66
N GLY A 244 -19.40 8.06 -1.26
CA GLY A 244 -18.65 9.20 -1.78
C GLY A 244 -19.46 10.00 -2.81
N TYR A 245 -20.03 9.33 -3.81
CA TYR A 245 -20.84 10.02 -4.82
C TYR A 245 -22.20 10.49 -4.28
N LEU A 246 -22.84 9.76 -3.36
CA LEU A 246 -24.04 10.19 -2.66
C LEU A 246 -23.82 11.51 -1.92
N VAL A 247 -22.79 11.57 -1.08
CA VAL A 247 -22.44 12.79 -0.32
C VAL A 247 -22.07 13.94 -1.25
N LYS A 248 -21.32 13.65 -2.33
CA LYS A 248 -21.02 14.66 -3.37
C LYS A 248 -22.28 15.19 -4.03
N GLY A 249 -23.32 14.37 -4.22
CA GLY A 249 -24.64 14.76 -4.70
C GLY A 249 -25.38 15.63 -3.68
N LEU A 250 -25.44 15.19 -2.42
CA LEU A 250 -26.10 15.93 -1.33
C LEU A 250 -25.50 17.32 -1.10
N LYS A 251 -24.19 17.49 -1.27
CA LYS A 251 -23.50 18.80 -1.21
C LYS A 251 -23.89 19.76 -2.31
N LYS A 252 -24.45 19.31 -3.43
CA LYS A 252 -24.91 20.16 -4.55
C LYS A 252 -26.33 20.71 -4.34
N ILE A 253 -27.08 20.13 -3.40
CA ILE A 253 -28.45 20.59 -3.10
C ILE A 253 -28.40 22.00 -2.47
N LYS A 254 -29.29 22.87 -2.88
CA LYS A 254 -29.44 24.21 -2.31
C LYS A 254 -30.20 24.13 -0.99
N TRP A 255 -29.45 24.01 0.10
CA TRP A 255 -30.02 23.96 1.44
C TRP A 255 -30.33 25.35 1.99
N PRO A 256 -31.38 25.50 2.83
CA PRO A 256 -31.68 26.75 3.53
C PRO A 256 -30.46 27.25 4.32
N LYS A 257 -30.26 28.58 4.34
CA LYS A 257 -29.11 29.19 5.03
C LYS A 257 -28.99 28.82 6.51
N VAL A 258 -30.12 28.65 7.18
CA VAL A 258 -30.21 28.26 8.60
C VAL A 258 -29.54 26.86 8.86
N LEU A 259 -29.62 25.95 7.89
CA LEU A 259 -29.07 24.58 8.01
C LEU A 259 -27.60 24.48 7.60
N GLN A 260 -27.03 25.48 6.95
CA GLN A 260 -25.67 25.43 6.42
C GLN A 260 -24.60 25.04 7.47
N PRO A 261 -24.61 25.56 8.73
CA PRO A 261 -23.62 25.16 9.73
C PRO A 261 -23.71 23.68 10.13
N LEU A 262 -24.91 23.08 10.03
CA LEU A 262 -25.19 21.70 10.43
C LEU A 262 -25.01 20.69 9.30
N LEU A 263 -24.89 21.16 8.05
CA LEU A 263 -24.84 20.27 6.88
C LEU A 263 -23.69 19.27 6.94
N ALA A 264 -22.48 19.75 7.17
CA ALA A 264 -21.29 18.91 7.10
C ALA A 264 -21.11 17.95 8.29
N ILE A 265 -21.66 18.34 9.45
CA ILE A 265 -21.43 17.64 10.71
C ILE A 265 -22.58 16.68 11.06
N MET A 266 -23.81 17.03 10.68
CA MET A 266 -25.00 16.30 11.12
C MET A 266 -25.89 15.85 9.94
N ILE A 267 -26.36 16.77 9.11
CA ILE A 267 -27.45 16.48 8.14
C ILE A 267 -26.96 15.53 7.06
N ILE A 268 -25.84 15.84 6.39
CA ILE A 268 -25.31 15.02 5.29
C ILE A 268 -24.85 13.65 5.81
N PRO A 269 -24.06 13.54 6.89
CA PRO A 269 -23.70 12.24 7.45
C PRO A 269 -24.91 11.39 7.85
N LEU A 270 -25.93 11.98 8.50
CA LEU A 270 -27.12 11.25 8.91
C LEU A 270 -27.90 10.69 7.71
N ILE A 271 -28.20 11.56 6.72
CA ILE A 271 -28.93 11.15 5.51
C ILE A 271 -28.15 10.08 4.74
N ALA A 272 -26.85 10.27 4.56
CA ALA A 272 -26.00 9.33 3.85
C ALA A 272 -25.91 7.99 4.58
N THR A 273 -25.85 7.98 5.93
CA THR A 273 -25.86 6.75 6.72
C THR A 273 -27.16 6.00 6.61
N LEU A 274 -28.30 6.69 6.67
CA LEU A 274 -29.62 6.05 6.49
C LEU A 274 -29.77 5.44 5.09
N ILE A 275 -29.35 6.17 4.05
CA ILE A 275 -29.44 5.68 2.68
C ILE A 275 -28.53 4.48 2.46
N ILE A 276 -27.27 4.53 2.93
CA ILE A 276 -26.36 3.40 2.75
C ILE A 276 -26.79 2.18 3.55
N MET A 277 -27.37 2.36 4.74
CA MET A 277 -27.98 1.28 5.51
C MET A 277 -29.06 0.56 4.67
N ILE A 278 -30.00 1.30 4.07
CA ILE A 278 -31.04 0.74 3.22
C ILE A 278 -30.43 0.01 2.02
N ILE A 279 -29.45 0.61 1.35
CA ILE A 279 -28.76 0.02 0.20
C ILE A 279 -28.05 -1.28 0.60
N VAL A 280 -27.32 -1.28 1.72
CA VAL A 280 -26.61 -2.49 2.19
C VAL A 280 -27.61 -3.57 2.59
N THR A 281 -28.64 -3.24 3.35
CA THR A 281 -29.59 -4.24 3.87
C THR A 281 -30.40 -4.91 2.75
N TYR A 282 -30.87 -4.14 1.77
CA TYR A 282 -31.88 -4.66 0.83
C TYR A 282 -31.37 -4.86 -0.61
N LEU A 283 -30.24 -4.23 -0.99
CA LEU A 283 -29.80 -4.23 -2.39
C LEU A 283 -28.46 -4.95 -2.62
N ILE A 284 -27.43 -4.62 -1.84
CA ILE A 284 -26.05 -5.05 -2.16
C ILE A 284 -25.45 -6.04 -1.16
N GLY A 285 -25.90 -6.05 0.10
CA GLY A 285 -25.24 -6.81 1.15
C GLY A 285 -25.23 -8.31 0.86
N THR A 286 -26.40 -8.92 0.77
CA THR A 286 -26.55 -10.35 0.50
C THR A 286 -25.95 -10.77 -0.86
N PRO A 287 -26.19 -10.05 -1.99
CA PRO A 287 -25.57 -10.41 -3.26
C PRO A 287 -24.02 -10.41 -3.22
N ILE A 288 -23.41 -9.44 -2.55
CA ILE A 288 -21.94 -9.38 -2.45
C ILE A 288 -21.41 -10.43 -1.49
N ALA A 289 -22.09 -10.68 -0.37
CA ALA A 289 -21.74 -11.74 0.57
C ALA A 289 -21.77 -13.11 -0.13
N ASN A 290 -22.80 -13.39 -0.92
CA ASN A 290 -22.91 -14.62 -1.69
C ASN A 290 -21.83 -14.73 -2.79
N LEU A 291 -21.47 -13.62 -3.44
CA LEU A 291 -20.35 -13.58 -4.38
C LEU A 291 -19.03 -13.94 -3.68
N MET A 292 -18.77 -13.37 -2.51
CA MET A 292 -17.57 -13.68 -1.72
C MET A 292 -17.55 -15.12 -1.27
N ASP A 293 -18.68 -15.66 -0.83
CA ASP A 293 -18.81 -17.06 -0.43
C ASP A 293 -18.55 -18.01 -1.62
N GLY A 294 -19.08 -17.67 -2.79
CA GLY A 294 -18.78 -18.39 -4.04
C GLY A 294 -17.31 -18.36 -4.44
N LEU A 295 -16.64 -17.22 -4.26
CA LEU A 295 -15.20 -17.11 -4.51
C LEU A 295 -14.38 -17.97 -3.53
N TYR A 296 -14.73 -17.97 -2.23
CA TYR A 296 -14.05 -18.82 -1.25
C TYR A 296 -14.29 -20.31 -1.51
N SER A 297 -15.53 -20.70 -1.78
CA SER A 297 -15.87 -22.08 -2.10
C SER A 297 -15.18 -22.54 -3.38
N GLY A 298 -15.10 -21.68 -4.40
CA GLY A 298 -14.38 -21.97 -5.64
C GLY A 298 -12.89 -22.16 -5.43
N LEU A 299 -12.24 -21.31 -4.62
CA LEU A 299 -10.83 -21.46 -4.27
C LEU A 299 -10.55 -22.72 -3.45
N THR A 300 -11.43 -23.05 -2.50
CA THR A 300 -11.31 -24.28 -1.70
C THR A 300 -11.45 -25.51 -2.59
N THR A 301 -12.48 -25.57 -3.42
CA THR A 301 -12.69 -26.66 -4.38
C THR A 301 -11.51 -26.80 -5.34
N LEU A 302 -10.96 -25.68 -5.84
CA LEU A 302 -9.79 -25.71 -6.70
C LEU A 302 -8.57 -26.31 -6.00
N ASN A 303 -8.32 -25.93 -4.75
CA ASN A 303 -7.22 -26.47 -3.94
C ASN A 303 -7.37 -27.98 -3.66
N GLU A 304 -8.60 -28.45 -3.46
CA GLU A 304 -8.88 -29.87 -3.16
C GLU A 304 -8.84 -30.74 -4.42
N THR A 305 -9.25 -30.20 -5.57
CA THR A 305 -9.36 -30.98 -6.82
C THR A 305 -8.09 -30.96 -7.67
N PHE A 306 -7.25 -29.96 -7.52
CA PHE A 306 -6.03 -29.81 -8.30
C PHE A 306 -4.80 -29.54 -7.42
N ALA A 307 -3.94 -30.53 -7.25
CA ALA A 307 -2.75 -30.45 -6.40
C ALA A 307 -1.78 -29.31 -6.75
N GLY A 308 -1.79 -28.83 -7.99
CA GLY A 308 -1.01 -27.68 -8.45
C GLY A 308 -1.67 -26.30 -8.23
N ALA A 309 -2.93 -26.26 -7.81
CA ALA A 309 -3.66 -25.00 -7.65
C ALA A 309 -2.99 -24.00 -6.70
N PRO A 310 -2.45 -24.41 -5.53
CA PRO A 310 -1.73 -23.51 -4.65
C PRO A 310 -0.55 -22.83 -5.36
N PHE A 311 0.20 -23.57 -6.18
CA PHE A 311 1.32 -23.02 -6.94
C PHE A 311 0.86 -21.94 -7.92
N ILE A 312 -0.20 -22.23 -8.70
CA ILE A 312 -0.72 -21.30 -9.72
C ILE A 312 -1.24 -20.03 -9.06
N ILE A 313 -2.05 -20.15 -8.02
CA ILE A 313 -2.60 -19.02 -7.27
C ILE A 313 -1.45 -18.19 -6.68
N GLY A 314 -0.50 -18.86 -6.03
CA GLY A 314 0.66 -18.21 -5.44
C GLY A 314 1.54 -17.52 -6.47
N ALA A 315 1.73 -18.12 -7.64
CA ALA A 315 2.50 -17.54 -8.74
C ALA A 315 1.82 -16.29 -9.32
N ILE A 316 0.50 -16.31 -9.50
CA ILE A 316 -0.26 -15.14 -9.96
C ILE A 316 -0.14 -13.98 -8.95
N ILE A 317 -0.38 -14.25 -7.67
CA ILE A 317 -0.24 -13.25 -6.60
C ILE A 317 1.19 -12.72 -6.54
N GLY A 318 2.19 -13.60 -6.60
CA GLY A 318 3.59 -13.22 -6.63
C GLY A 318 3.93 -12.33 -7.85
N ALA A 319 3.44 -12.70 -9.03
CA ALA A 319 3.60 -11.90 -10.26
C ALA A 319 3.02 -10.48 -10.10
N MET A 320 1.83 -10.36 -9.52
CA MET A 320 1.19 -9.07 -9.23
C MET A 320 2.05 -8.21 -8.29
N ILE A 321 2.64 -8.82 -7.26
CA ILE A 321 3.56 -8.13 -6.34
C ILE A 321 4.80 -7.60 -7.07
N GLY A 322 5.38 -8.40 -7.97
CA GLY A 322 6.57 -8.03 -8.72
C GLY A 322 6.35 -7.03 -9.86
N PHE A 323 5.09 -6.71 -10.21
CA PHE A 323 4.77 -5.98 -11.44
C PHE A 323 5.09 -4.48 -11.38
N ASP A 324 4.70 -3.78 -10.32
CA ASP A 324 4.73 -2.31 -10.26
C ASP A 324 5.36 -1.71 -8.99
N PHE A 325 6.11 -2.53 -8.24
CA PHE A 325 7.00 -2.11 -7.13
C PHE A 325 6.32 -1.19 -6.10
N GLY A 326 5.22 -1.63 -5.52
CA GLY A 326 4.41 -0.86 -4.57
C GLY A 326 3.32 0.00 -5.23
N GLY A 327 3.08 -0.18 -6.51
CA GLY A 327 2.00 0.45 -7.25
C GLY A 327 0.62 -0.19 -7.02
N PRO A 328 -0.37 0.17 -7.85
CA PRO A 328 -1.74 -0.32 -7.70
C PRO A 328 -1.89 -1.84 -7.76
N VAL A 329 -1.17 -2.53 -8.64
CA VAL A 329 -1.26 -3.99 -8.82
C VAL A 329 -0.66 -4.72 -7.62
N ASN A 330 0.53 -4.30 -7.19
CA ASN A 330 1.21 -4.81 -6.00
C ASN A 330 0.31 -4.66 -4.75
N LYS A 331 -0.22 -3.45 -4.52
CA LYS A 331 -1.10 -3.18 -3.38
C LYS A 331 -2.40 -3.96 -3.42
N THR A 332 -2.98 -4.15 -4.61
CA THR A 332 -4.17 -4.99 -4.78
C THR A 332 -3.89 -6.44 -4.35
N ALA A 333 -2.75 -7.01 -4.75
CA ALA A 333 -2.37 -8.36 -4.35
C ALA A 333 -2.15 -8.49 -2.84
N LEU A 334 -1.47 -7.51 -2.22
CA LEU A 334 -1.27 -7.47 -0.77
C LEU A 334 -2.59 -7.39 0.00
N ILE A 335 -3.48 -6.49 -0.42
CA ILE A 335 -4.78 -6.29 0.21
C ILE A 335 -5.64 -7.53 0.04
N PHE A 336 -5.68 -8.11 -1.16
CA PHE A 336 -6.43 -9.34 -1.43
C PHE A 336 -5.92 -10.48 -0.55
N GLY A 337 -4.60 -10.70 -0.48
CA GLY A 337 -4.00 -11.72 0.37
C GLY A 337 -4.36 -11.54 1.85
N THR A 338 -4.21 -10.33 2.36
CA THR A 338 -4.54 -10.00 3.75
C THR A 338 -6.05 -10.14 4.02
N ALA A 339 -6.90 -9.71 3.09
CA ALA A 339 -8.35 -9.82 3.23
C ALA A 339 -8.81 -11.28 3.27
N VAL A 340 -8.34 -12.14 2.35
CA VAL A 340 -8.65 -13.57 2.33
C VAL A 340 -8.18 -14.25 3.61
N TYR A 341 -6.97 -13.96 4.05
CA TYR A 341 -6.43 -14.49 5.30
C TYR A 341 -7.29 -14.08 6.50
N THR A 342 -7.53 -12.77 6.67
CA THR A 342 -8.27 -12.24 7.82
C THR A 342 -9.70 -12.75 7.87
N ASP A 343 -10.37 -12.78 6.73
CA ASP A 343 -11.76 -13.24 6.61
C ASP A 343 -11.88 -14.75 6.88
N THR A 344 -10.97 -15.55 6.34
CA THR A 344 -10.95 -16.99 6.60
C THR A 344 -10.55 -17.33 8.04
N VAL A 345 -9.65 -16.54 8.67
CA VAL A 345 -9.36 -16.65 10.10
C VAL A 345 -10.60 -16.33 10.95
N ALA A 346 -11.33 -15.28 10.61
CA ALA A 346 -12.54 -14.89 11.34
C ALA A 346 -13.66 -15.95 11.21
N LYS A 347 -13.79 -16.57 10.03
CA LYS A 347 -14.84 -17.53 9.70
C LYS A 347 -14.53 -18.95 10.20
N PHE A 348 -13.31 -19.43 9.95
CA PHE A 348 -12.94 -20.85 10.15
C PHE A 348 -11.92 -21.06 11.27
N GLY A 349 -11.47 -20.01 11.90
CA GLY A 349 -10.33 -20.01 12.82
C GLY A 349 -8.99 -20.15 12.11
N ILE A 350 -7.91 -19.82 12.83
CA ILE A 350 -6.58 -19.75 12.25
C ILE A 350 -6.05 -21.09 11.72
N ALA A 351 -6.46 -22.21 12.32
CA ALA A 351 -6.05 -23.55 11.89
C ALA A 351 -6.54 -23.89 10.48
N ASN A 352 -7.72 -23.41 10.11
CA ASN A 352 -8.40 -23.69 8.84
C ASN A 352 -8.43 -22.48 7.89
N ALA A 353 -7.68 -21.43 8.19
CA ALA A 353 -7.62 -20.23 7.36
C ALA A 353 -6.88 -20.50 6.03
N ASN A 354 -7.27 -19.79 4.98
CA ASN A 354 -6.58 -19.83 3.69
C ASN A 354 -5.36 -18.88 3.70
N PHE A 355 -4.18 -19.45 3.85
CA PHE A 355 -2.92 -18.73 3.86
C PHE A 355 -2.33 -18.47 2.47
N VAL A 356 -2.78 -19.17 1.43
CA VAL A 356 -2.13 -19.17 0.11
C VAL A 356 -1.91 -17.75 -0.46
N PRO A 357 -2.95 -16.89 -0.59
CA PRO A 357 -2.74 -15.55 -1.14
C PRO A 357 -1.89 -14.65 -0.23
N GLN A 358 -2.08 -14.76 1.08
CA GLN A 358 -1.30 -13.99 2.07
C GLN A 358 0.18 -14.39 2.00
N THR A 359 0.49 -15.69 2.14
CA THR A 359 1.87 -16.18 2.14
C THR A 359 2.59 -15.86 0.83
N ALA A 360 1.91 -16.04 -0.32
CA ALA A 360 2.47 -15.72 -1.62
C ALA A 360 2.81 -14.24 -1.78
N SER A 361 1.89 -13.35 -1.39
CA SER A 361 2.11 -11.91 -1.45
C SER A 361 3.29 -11.48 -0.56
N GLN A 362 3.34 -12.00 0.66
CA GLN A 362 4.39 -11.67 1.62
C GLN A 362 5.78 -12.22 1.20
N ALA A 363 5.83 -13.41 0.59
CA ALA A 363 7.08 -13.95 0.04
C ALA A 363 7.62 -13.11 -1.11
N ALA A 364 6.75 -12.63 -1.98
CA ALA A 364 7.11 -11.90 -3.19
C ALA A 364 7.63 -10.47 -2.94
N ILE A 365 7.24 -9.84 -1.83
CA ILE A 365 7.59 -8.44 -1.51
C ILE A 365 9.10 -8.18 -1.56
N SER A 366 9.90 -9.08 -1.01
CA SER A 366 11.34 -8.91 -0.88
C SER A 366 12.12 -9.30 -2.15
N VAL A 367 11.49 -9.98 -3.09
CA VAL A 367 12.18 -10.61 -4.24
C VAL A 367 12.81 -9.58 -5.17
N ALA A 368 12.08 -8.57 -5.58
CA ALA A 368 12.59 -7.56 -6.51
C ALA A 368 13.79 -6.76 -5.96
N PRO A 369 13.70 -6.15 -4.75
CA PRO A 369 14.80 -5.36 -4.21
C PRO A 369 16.01 -6.22 -3.83
N LEU A 370 15.82 -7.43 -3.29
CA LEU A 370 16.93 -8.33 -3.00
C LEU A 370 17.53 -8.95 -4.27
N GLY A 371 16.72 -9.20 -5.30
CA GLY A 371 17.17 -9.70 -6.58
C GLY A 371 18.11 -8.73 -7.29
N ILE A 372 17.73 -7.44 -7.37
CA ILE A 372 18.62 -6.43 -7.96
C ILE A 372 19.88 -6.18 -7.13
N TRP A 373 19.79 -6.22 -5.81
CA TRP A 373 20.97 -6.18 -4.96
C TRP A 373 21.91 -7.37 -5.24
N LEU A 374 21.38 -8.59 -5.31
CA LEU A 374 22.17 -9.79 -5.62
C LEU A 374 22.81 -9.67 -7.01
N ALA A 375 22.07 -9.19 -8.01
CA ALA A 375 22.60 -8.93 -9.37
C ALA A 375 23.81 -7.97 -9.30
N SER A 376 23.74 -6.92 -8.48
CA SER A 376 24.81 -5.93 -8.33
C SER A 376 26.09 -6.51 -7.71
N ILE A 377 25.97 -7.59 -6.93
CA ILE A 377 27.11 -8.32 -6.36
C ILE A 377 27.68 -9.31 -7.36
N LEU A 378 26.81 -10.13 -7.99
CA LEU A 378 27.24 -11.18 -8.92
C LEU A 378 27.83 -10.58 -10.21
N PHE A 379 27.28 -9.50 -10.70
CA PHE A 379 27.63 -8.89 -11.97
C PHE A 379 28.18 -7.46 -11.83
N LYS A 380 29.14 -7.27 -10.92
CA LYS A 380 29.73 -5.99 -10.52
C LYS A 380 30.11 -5.07 -11.67
N ASN A 381 30.56 -5.62 -12.80
CA ASN A 381 31.03 -4.84 -13.97
C ASN A 381 29.89 -4.25 -14.81
N LYS A 382 28.65 -4.70 -14.61
CA LYS A 382 27.45 -4.22 -15.33
C LYS A 382 26.73 -3.09 -14.58
N PHE A 383 27.17 -2.73 -13.37
CA PHE A 383 26.59 -1.69 -12.54
C PHE A 383 27.54 -0.50 -12.40
N THR A 384 27.03 0.70 -12.61
CA THR A 384 27.71 1.96 -12.30
C THR A 384 27.89 2.13 -10.78
N LYS A 385 28.68 3.12 -10.37
CA LYS A 385 28.85 3.42 -8.92
C LYS A 385 27.53 3.83 -8.27
N ASP A 386 26.73 4.63 -8.95
CA ASP A 386 25.42 5.12 -8.44
C ASP A 386 24.40 3.97 -8.37
N GLU A 387 24.36 3.08 -9.35
CA GLU A 387 23.53 1.88 -9.30
C GLU A 387 23.91 0.96 -8.14
N LYS A 388 25.19 0.81 -7.80
CA LYS A 388 25.64 0.01 -6.64
C LYS A 388 25.16 0.61 -5.31
N ILE A 389 25.19 1.93 -5.18
CA ILE A 389 24.66 2.63 -4.00
C ILE A 389 23.14 2.39 -3.92
N SER A 390 22.43 2.55 -5.02
CA SER A 390 20.98 2.28 -5.09
C SER A 390 20.64 0.83 -4.76
N ALA A 391 21.46 -0.14 -5.23
CA ALA A 391 21.28 -1.56 -4.94
C ALA A 391 21.51 -1.87 -3.44
N SER A 392 22.47 -1.20 -2.80
CA SER A 392 22.67 -1.35 -1.35
C SER A 392 21.48 -0.81 -0.55
N SER A 393 20.88 0.29 -1.00
CA SER A 393 19.62 0.80 -0.43
C SER A 393 18.46 -0.17 -0.64
N ALA A 394 18.38 -0.79 -1.84
CA ALA A 394 17.38 -1.82 -2.16
C ALA A 394 17.51 -3.04 -1.24
N PHE A 395 18.73 -3.46 -0.86
CA PHE A 395 18.94 -4.52 0.12
C PHE A 395 18.25 -4.20 1.45
N GLY A 396 18.53 -3.03 2.03
CA GLY A 396 17.92 -2.63 3.28
C GLY A 396 16.39 -2.62 3.21
N MET A 397 15.82 -2.06 2.12
CA MET A 397 14.38 -2.04 1.88
C MET A 397 13.79 -3.45 1.73
N GLY A 398 14.45 -4.32 0.96
CA GLY A 398 14.02 -5.71 0.78
C GLY A 398 14.02 -6.51 2.08
N MET A 399 15.02 -6.30 2.94
CA MET A 399 15.09 -6.97 4.25
C MET A 399 13.93 -6.59 5.18
N VAL A 400 13.37 -5.39 5.06
CA VAL A 400 12.21 -4.95 5.84
C VAL A 400 10.87 -5.06 5.09
N GLY A 401 10.84 -5.69 3.91
CA GLY A 401 9.61 -5.93 3.16
C GLY A 401 9.09 -4.71 2.40
N VAL A 402 9.96 -3.97 1.75
CA VAL A 402 9.63 -2.79 0.93
C VAL A 402 10.05 -3.01 -0.52
N THR A 403 9.08 -3.21 -1.41
CA THR A 403 9.30 -3.46 -2.85
C THR A 403 9.88 -2.27 -3.59
N GLU A 404 9.61 -1.06 -3.12
CA GLU A 404 9.99 0.22 -3.73
C GLU A 404 11.50 0.39 -3.91
N GLY A 405 12.32 -0.40 -3.21
CA GLY A 405 13.77 -0.43 -3.39
C GLY A 405 14.21 -0.74 -4.84
N ALA A 406 13.37 -1.41 -5.62
CA ALA A 406 13.64 -1.73 -7.02
C ALA A 406 13.27 -0.60 -8.01
N ILE A 407 12.56 0.45 -7.59
CA ILE A 407 12.07 1.53 -8.45
C ILE A 407 13.17 2.24 -9.24
N PRO A 408 14.35 2.59 -8.69
CA PRO A 408 15.40 3.24 -9.47
C PRO A 408 15.83 2.43 -10.70
N PHE A 409 15.83 1.11 -10.59
CA PHE A 409 16.20 0.19 -11.68
C PHE A 409 15.05 0.01 -12.68
N ALA A 410 13.81 -0.05 -12.22
CA ALA A 410 12.63 -0.04 -13.08
C ALA A 410 12.48 1.29 -13.84
N ALA A 411 12.93 2.39 -13.26
CA ALA A 411 12.91 3.70 -13.92
C ALA A 411 13.94 3.80 -15.05
N SER A 412 15.12 3.18 -14.89
CA SER A 412 16.17 3.18 -15.92
C SER A 412 15.92 2.13 -17.01
N ASN A 413 15.45 0.94 -16.64
CA ASN A 413 15.20 -0.18 -17.57
C ASN A 413 13.87 -0.88 -17.22
N PRO A 414 12.72 -0.30 -17.57
CA PRO A 414 11.41 -0.74 -17.06
C PRO A 414 11.05 -2.15 -17.52
N VAL A 415 11.19 -2.48 -18.79
CA VAL A 415 10.83 -3.81 -19.31
C VAL A 415 11.64 -4.89 -18.62
N GLN A 416 12.96 -4.72 -18.59
CA GLN A 416 13.91 -5.67 -18.01
C GLN A 416 13.65 -5.88 -16.51
N MET A 417 13.46 -4.79 -15.75
CA MET A 417 13.26 -4.91 -14.31
C MET A 417 11.90 -5.50 -13.95
N ILE A 418 10.84 -5.12 -14.68
CA ILE A 418 9.50 -5.66 -14.45
C ILE A 418 9.45 -7.15 -14.78
N THR A 419 9.96 -7.57 -15.94
CA THR A 419 9.94 -8.99 -16.33
C THR A 419 10.76 -9.86 -15.39
N ALA A 420 11.96 -9.40 -14.98
CA ALA A 420 12.78 -10.10 -14.00
C ALA A 420 12.08 -10.24 -12.65
N SER A 421 11.49 -9.15 -12.16
CA SER A 421 10.76 -9.13 -10.89
C SER A 421 9.52 -10.01 -10.93
N VAL A 422 8.71 -9.93 -11.99
CA VAL A 422 7.51 -10.76 -12.18
C VAL A 422 7.87 -12.24 -12.17
N ALA A 423 8.89 -12.64 -12.93
CA ALA A 423 9.34 -14.04 -13.00
C ALA A 423 9.81 -14.56 -11.63
N GLY A 424 10.67 -13.80 -10.93
CA GLY A 424 11.18 -14.20 -9.62
C GLY A 424 10.10 -14.20 -8.54
N SER A 425 9.26 -13.17 -8.51
CA SER A 425 8.17 -13.05 -7.53
C SER A 425 7.09 -14.11 -7.74
N ALA A 426 6.76 -14.45 -8.99
CA ALA A 426 5.86 -15.56 -9.32
C ALA A 426 6.40 -16.90 -8.82
N LEU A 427 7.69 -17.16 -9.04
CA LEU A 427 8.32 -18.39 -8.57
C LEU A 427 8.30 -18.47 -7.03
N ALA A 428 8.70 -17.41 -6.33
CA ALA A 428 8.68 -17.38 -4.88
C ALA A 428 7.28 -17.62 -4.30
N GLY A 429 6.27 -16.88 -4.81
CA GLY A 429 4.88 -17.02 -4.39
C GLY A 429 4.31 -18.40 -4.68
N GLY A 430 4.61 -18.99 -5.84
CA GLY A 430 4.20 -20.34 -6.20
C GLY A 430 4.82 -21.40 -5.29
N LEU A 431 6.12 -21.33 -5.02
CA LEU A 431 6.83 -22.30 -4.18
C LEU A 431 6.34 -22.30 -2.74
N VAL A 432 6.24 -21.12 -2.09
CA VAL A 432 5.75 -21.08 -0.69
C VAL A 432 4.33 -21.61 -0.58
N SER A 433 3.51 -21.42 -1.62
CA SER A 433 2.12 -21.86 -1.65
C SER A 433 1.99 -23.37 -1.81
N ILE A 434 2.72 -23.99 -2.73
CA ILE A 434 2.65 -25.45 -2.95
C ILE A 434 3.26 -26.22 -1.78
N PHE A 435 4.23 -25.66 -1.09
CA PHE A 435 4.81 -26.26 0.11
C PHE A 435 3.98 -25.99 1.37
N GLY A 436 2.85 -25.32 1.27
CA GLY A 436 1.92 -25.09 2.37
C GLY A 436 2.49 -24.23 3.51
N VAL A 437 3.47 -23.36 3.23
CA VAL A 437 4.01 -22.43 4.22
C VAL A 437 2.90 -21.47 4.67
N LYS A 438 2.80 -21.24 5.97
CA LYS A 438 1.84 -20.31 6.58
C LYS A 438 2.55 -19.08 7.11
N PHE A 439 2.18 -17.91 6.60
CA PHE A 439 2.74 -16.63 7.03
C PHE A 439 1.72 -15.86 7.87
N TYR A 440 1.97 -15.74 9.16
CA TYR A 440 1.03 -15.19 10.15
C TYR A 440 1.13 -13.68 10.31
N GLY A 441 2.15 -13.04 9.76
CA GLY A 441 2.41 -11.61 9.95
C GLY A 441 1.86 -10.70 8.87
N GLY A 442 1.98 -9.39 9.09
CA GLY A 442 1.53 -8.34 8.17
C GLY A 442 2.64 -7.73 7.30
N ILE A 443 3.91 -8.11 7.51
CA ILE A 443 5.06 -7.58 6.76
C ILE A 443 5.88 -8.74 6.24
N GLY A 444 5.82 -8.96 4.93
CA GLY A 444 6.59 -9.98 4.24
C GLY A 444 8.05 -9.55 4.12
N SER A 445 8.87 -10.09 4.97
CA SER A 445 10.31 -9.82 4.94
C SER A 445 11.10 -10.99 5.49
N PRO A 446 12.38 -11.15 5.09
CA PRO A 446 13.26 -12.11 5.72
C PRO A 446 13.39 -11.91 7.24
N LEU A 447 13.35 -10.64 7.71
CA LEU A 447 13.34 -10.33 9.14
C LEU A 447 12.05 -10.79 9.80
N GLY A 448 10.89 -10.62 9.15
CA GLY A 448 9.61 -11.11 9.66
C GLY A 448 9.61 -12.62 9.88
N ALA A 449 10.21 -13.39 8.98
CA ALA A 449 10.37 -14.82 9.13
C ALA A 449 11.20 -15.17 10.36
N ILE A 450 12.28 -14.43 10.63
CA ILE A 450 13.16 -14.64 11.78
C ILE A 450 12.46 -14.35 13.11
N ILE A 451 11.59 -13.33 13.15
CA ILE A 451 10.88 -12.91 14.38
C ILE A 451 9.60 -13.71 14.66
N GLY A 452 9.34 -14.80 13.93
CA GLY A 452 8.27 -15.74 14.26
C GLY A 452 7.01 -15.63 13.42
N TYR A 453 7.03 -14.96 12.25
CA TYR A 453 5.90 -14.94 11.33
C TYR A 453 5.65 -16.28 10.62
N ILE A 454 6.57 -17.23 10.77
CA ILE A 454 6.53 -18.55 10.17
C ILE A 454 6.91 -19.58 11.21
N GLU A 455 6.24 -20.72 11.19
CA GLU A 455 6.58 -21.87 12.04
C GLU A 455 8.01 -22.35 11.81
N GLN A 456 8.67 -22.76 12.88
CA GLN A 456 10.04 -23.26 12.86
C GLN A 456 10.04 -24.80 12.94
N PRO A 457 11.07 -25.52 12.48
CA PRO A 457 12.16 -25.07 11.60
C PRO A 457 11.90 -25.30 10.10
N ILE A 458 11.07 -26.31 9.72
CA ILE A 458 10.90 -26.74 8.33
C ILE A 458 10.20 -25.70 7.47
N PRO A 459 9.03 -25.13 7.87
CA PRO A 459 8.37 -24.07 7.10
C PRO A 459 9.27 -22.84 6.92
N PHE A 460 10.05 -22.45 7.92
CA PHE A 460 11.01 -21.37 7.84
C PHE A 460 12.10 -21.63 6.78
N ILE A 461 12.70 -22.81 6.78
CA ILE A 461 13.72 -23.20 5.78
C ILE A 461 13.09 -23.17 4.38
N THR A 462 11.90 -23.73 4.23
CA THR A 462 11.15 -23.75 2.97
C THR A 462 10.85 -22.34 2.46
N TRP A 463 10.47 -21.44 3.35
CA TRP A 463 10.27 -20.02 3.04
C TRP A 463 11.56 -19.38 2.51
N ILE A 464 12.66 -19.52 3.26
CA ILE A 464 13.96 -18.94 2.86
C ILE A 464 14.42 -19.47 1.51
N LEU A 465 14.30 -20.78 1.27
CA LEU A 465 14.66 -21.39 -0.01
C LEU A 465 13.79 -20.88 -1.15
N SER A 466 12.47 -20.72 -0.92
CA SER A 466 11.53 -20.25 -1.93
C SER A 466 11.80 -18.81 -2.33
N ILE A 467 11.98 -17.90 -1.37
CA ILE A 467 12.31 -16.51 -1.67
C ILE A 467 13.71 -16.39 -2.31
N SER A 468 14.67 -17.20 -1.87
CA SER A 468 16.03 -17.22 -2.45
C SER A 468 16.00 -17.66 -3.91
N ALA A 469 15.19 -18.65 -4.27
CA ALA A 469 14.98 -19.06 -5.66
C ALA A 469 14.41 -17.92 -6.50
N GLY A 470 13.41 -17.20 -6.01
CA GLY A 470 12.85 -16.02 -6.68
C GLY A 470 13.87 -14.89 -6.82
N ILE A 471 14.64 -14.59 -5.77
CA ILE A 471 15.72 -13.60 -5.77
C ILE A 471 16.77 -13.94 -6.83
N LEU A 472 17.18 -15.21 -6.90
CA LEU A 472 18.16 -15.69 -7.87
C LEU A 472 17.63 -15.57 -9.30
N VAL A 473 16.38 -15.96 -9.56
CA VAL A 473 15.74 -15.81 -10.88
C VAL A 473 15.69 -14.34 -11.29
N THR A 474 15.29 -13.44 -10.40
CA THR A 474 15.29 -11.99 -10.67
C THR A 474 16.69 -11.49 -11.04
N ALA A 475 17.72 -11.91 -10.28
CA ALA A 475 19.11 -11.49 -10.53
C ALA A 475 19.65 -11.99 -11.86
N LEU A 476 19.42 -13.27 -12.18
CA LEU A 476 19.89 -13.89 -13.43
C LEU A 476 19.16 -13.35 -14.65
N TYR A 477 17.83 -13.21 -14.57
CA TYR A 477 17.03 -12.70 -15.69
C TYR A 477 17.41 -11.25 -16.02
N TRP A 478 17.60 -10.40 -15.01
CA TRP A 478 18.06 -9.03 -15.19
C TRP A 478 19.43 -8.96 -15.86
N PHE A 479 20.34 -9.91 -15.58
CA PHE A 479 21.65 -9.99 -16.22
C PHE A 479 21.56 -10.40 -17.68
N LEU A 480 20.75 -11.40 -18.03
CA LEU A 480 20.65 -11.92 -19.39
C LEU A 480 20.18 -10.84 -20.38
N GLU A 481 19.20 -10.01 -20.00
CA GLU A 481 18.73 -8.93 -20.85
C GLU A 481 19.69 -7.72 -20.93
N LYS A 482 20.52 -7.49 -19.91
CA LYS A 482 21.55 -6.42 -19.97
C LYS A 482 22.78 -6.84 -20.80
N ALA A 483 22.87 -8.10 -21.17
CA ALA A 483 23.95 -8.66 -21.97
C ALA A 483 23.62 -8.71 -23.49
N SER A 484 22.34 -8.68 -23.83
CA SER A 484 21.83 -8.53 -25.21
C SER A 484 21.72 -7.05 -25.59
#